data_80392d92e875d2647a3b7adc6a0c2206
#
_entry.id   80392d92e875d2647a3b7adc6a0c2206
#
_cell.length_a   1.000
_cell.length_b   1.000
_cell.length_c   1.000
_cell.angle_alpha   90.00
_cell.angle_beta   90.00
_cell.angle_gamma   90.00
#
_symmetry.space_group_name_H-M   'P 1'
#
loop_
_entity.id
_entity.type
_entity.pdbx_description
1 polymer ?
#
loop_
_entity_poly.entity_id
_entity_poly.type
_entity_poly.pdbx_seq_one_letter_code
_entity_poly.pdbx_strand_id
1 'polypeptide(L)'
;MRRVALLLALCLCSCRDEQAGPRSRAPAAPAGAQRPALTFTSGATFGGGALRYLGARVAPVSAAPGAPFRVTHLFVPLKPLPAGYSFFVHVLDARTGQMVANDDHPLAAPLESWPVGKAFEDTHDIALPAGVASARLLLGFFRGDERLPVDQPRAQDGQNRMVGPLLEGLPEYRVVRAQPAPVIDGVLDDAAWARAAPITLVNSMDGSPGHVRTTARLLWDDRFLYVSFDCEDPDVWSDYTKRDDPLYQEEAVEIFIDADGDGRTYNEIEVSPANVLFDAYFPERRKGMDLSWDSGALTAVTVQGTLNDASDVDQGFRVEMRIPIDRLAAVPHVPPRPGDRWRFNLYRLEMHGRKTVEGLAFSPLHEGDFHALNRFAWLVFEG
;
A
#
# COMPACT_ATOMS: atom_id res chain seq x y z
N MET A 1 -36.85 -4.51 -1.22
CA MET A 1 -35.87 -3.74 -0.44
C MET A 1 -35.10 -4.76 0.43
N ARG A 2 -33.97 -5.22 -0.04
CA ARG A 2 -33.14 -6.19 0.68
C ARG A 2 -31.93 -5.45 1.19
N ARG A 3 -31.78 -5.38 2.49
CA ARG A 3 -30.62 -4.81 3.19
C ARG A 3 -29.46 -5.78 3.04
N VAL A 4 -28.36 -5.36 2.47
CA VAL A 4 -27.08 -6.07 2.52
C VAL A 4 -26.35 -5.54 3.75
N ALA A 5 -26.35 -6.33 4.81
CA ALA A 5 -25.53 -6.07 5.99
C ALA A 5 -24.16 -6.71 5.73
N LEU A 6 -23.11 -5.91 5.70
CA LEU A 6 -21.73 -6.38 5.70
C LEU A 6 -21.36 -6.77 7.13
N LEU A 7 -21.33 -8.07 7.41
CA LEU A 7 -20.88 -8.62 8.69
C LEU A 7 -19.36 -8.65 8.72
N LEU A 8 -18.75 -7.83 9.58
CA LEU A 8 -17.40 -8.10 10.08
C LEU A 8 -17.46 -9.33 10.99
N ALA A 9 -16.87 -10.42 10.56
CA ALA A 9 -16.76 -11.63 11.36
C ALA A 9 -15.60 -11.50 12.36
N LEU A 10 -15.92 -11.25 13.62
CA LEU A 10 -15.01 -11.49 14.74
C LEU A 10 -14.91 -13.00 14.97
N CYS A 11 -13.78 -13.62 14.62
CA CYS A 11 -13.46 -14.99 15.04
C CYS A 11 -12.82 -14.96 16.42
N LEU A 12 -13.63 -15.24 17.46
CA LEU A 12 -13.14 -15.66 18.76
C LEU A 12 -12.75 -17.15 18.65
N CYS A 13 -11.46 -17.44 18.70
CA CYS A 13 -10.95 -18.81 18.75
C CYS A 13 -10.62 -19.17 20.20
N SER A 14 -11.43 -20.05 20.77
CA SER A 14 -11.19 -20.66 22.09
C SER A 14 -10.15 -21.78 21.95
N CYS A 15 -9.06 -21.66 22.71
CA CYS A 15 -8.07 -22.72 22.86
C CYS A 15 -8.66 -23.92 23.63
N ARG A 16 -8.50 -25.11 23.08
CA ARG A 16 -8.53 -26.36 23.82
C ARG A 16 -7.20 -27.07 23.62
N ASP A 17 -6.56 -27.36 24.74
CA ASP A 17 -5.40 -28.24 24.83
C ASP A 17 -5.76 -29.69 24.49
N GLU A 18 -4.99 -30.32 23.61
CA GLU A 18 -4.88 -31.77 23.56
C GLU A 18 -3.42 -32.19 23.31
N GLN A 19 -2.85 -32.84 24.31
CA GLN A 19 -1.54 -33.48 24.26
C GLN A 19 -1.61 -34.80 23.51
N ALA A 20 -0.78 -35.01 22.49
CA ALA A 20 -0.42 -36.32 21.99
C ALA A 20 1.03 -36.36 21.51
N GLY A 21 1.77 -37.32 22.03
CA GLY A 21 3.20 -37.50 21.87
C GLY A 21 3.68 -37.96 20.47
N PRO A 22 4.98 -38.16 20.26
CA PRO A 22 5.63 -38.15 18.97
C PRO A 22 5.58 -39.49 18.24
N ARG A 23 5.15 -39.48 16.97
CA ARG A 23 5.44 -40.56 16.02
C ARG A 23 6.35 -40.00 14.91
N SER A 24 7.58 -40.47 14.88
CA SER A 24 8.51 -40.25 13.79
C SER A 24 7.96 -40.82 12.48
N ARG A 25 7.87 -40.02 11.46
CA ARG A 25 7.62 -40.44 10.09
C ARG A 25 8.70 -39.90 9.18
N ALA A 26 9.31 -40.77 8.39
CA ALA A 26 10.35 -40.44 7.41
C ALA A 26 9.91 -39.33 6.45
N PRO A 27 10.87 -38.51 5.92
CA PRO A 27 10.51 -37.38 5.06
C PRO A 27 9.92 -37.91 3.73
N ALA A 28 8.68 -37.50 3.47
CA ALA A 28 8.08 -37.66 2.15
C ALA A 28 8.81 -36.71 1.18
N ALA A 29 9.07 -37.22 -0.04
CA ALA A 29 9.63 -36.46 -1.13
C ALA A 29 8.81 -35.16 -1.41
N PRO A 30 9.42 -34.04 -1.87
CA PRO A 30 8.71 -32.80 -2.10
C PRO A 30 7.63 -33.03 -3.18
N ALA A 31 6.37 -32.98 -2.77
CA ALA A 31 5.25 -32.84 -3.69
C ALA A 31 5.48 -31.55 -4.50
N GLY A 32 5.26 -31.62 -5.81
CA GLY A 32 5.61 -30.59 -6.77
C GLY A 32 5.22 -29.18 -6.27
N ALA A 33 6.19 -28.28 -6.30
CA ALA A 33 5.99 -26.89 -5.88
C ALA A 33 4.76 -26.34 -6.61
N GLN A 34 3.71 -26.01 -5.88
CA GLN A 34 2.54 -25.33 -6.45
C GLN A 34 3.04 -24.05 -7.11
N ARG A 35 2.79 -23.91 -8.42
CA ARG A 35 3.15 -22.68 -9.12
C ARG A 35 2.46 -21.51 -8.42
N PRO A 36 3.17 -20.40 -8.09
CA PRO A 36 2.56 -19.24 -7.48
C PRO A 36 1.34 -18.78 -8.28
N ALA A 37 0.30 -18.31 -7.59
CA ALA A 37 -0.90 -17.80 -8.22
C ALA A 37 -0.58 -16.60 -9.13
N LEU A 38 -1.41 -16.37 -10.16
CA LEU A 38 -1.33 -15.16 -10.97
C LEU A 38 -1.77 -13.95 -10.13
N THR A 39 -1.00 -12.85 -10.21
CA THR A 39 -1.37 -11.57 -9.61
C THR A 39 -2.25 -10.74 -10.54
N PHE A 40 -2.19 -11.03 -11.82
CA PHE A 40 -3.05 -10.46 -12.85
C PHE A 40 -3.59 -11.60 -13.73
N THR A 41 -4.89 -11.67 -13.93
CA THR A 41 -5.55 -12.68 -14.78
C THR A 41 -6.11 -12.05 -16.03
N SER A 42 -6.02 -12.80 -17.14
CA SER A 42 -6.60 -12.41 -18.42
C SER A 42 -7.18 -13.62 -19.14
N GLY A 43 -8.12 -13.40 -20.02
CA GLY A 43 -8.62 -14.43 -20.95
C GLY A 43 -8.44 -13.99 -22.40
N ALA A 44 -7.66 -12.92 -22.61
CA ALA A 44 -7.45 -12.36 -23.93
C ALA A 44 -6.75 -13.34 -24.88
N THR A 45 -7.08 -13.27 -26.16
CA THR A 45 -6.44 -14.05 -27.22
C THR A 45 -5.88 -13.14 -28.31
N PHE A 46 -4.91 -13.70 -29.03
CA PHE A 46 -4.25 -13.05 -30.16
C PHE A 46 -4.41 -13.89 -31.43
N GLY A 47 -4.41 -13.22 -32.58
CA GLY A 47 -4.31 -13.84 -33.88
C GLY A 47 -5.47 -14.78 -34.23
N GLY A 48 -6.71 -14.36 -34.02
CA GLY A 48 -7.89 -15.18 -34.30
C GLY A 48 -8.02 -16.40 -33.38
N GLY A 49 -7.72 -16.21 -32.08
CA GLY A 49 -7.76 -17.25 -31.06
C GLY A 49 -6.60 -18.24 -31.15
N ALA A 50 -5.47 -17.85 -31.76
CA ALA A 50 -4.32 -18.74 -31.88
C ALA A 50 -3.47 -18.81 -30.61
N LEU A 51 -3.36 -17.69 -29.87
CA LEU A 51 -2.60 -17.60 -28.63
C LEU A 51 -3.48 -17.03 -27.53
N ARG A 52 -3.56 -17.72 -26.39
CA ARG A 52 -4.26 -17.19 -25.19
C ARG A 52 -3.25 -16.69 -24.20
N TYR A 53 -3.49 -15.49 -23.67
CA TYR A 53 -2.81 -14.96 -22.50
C TYR A 53 -3.57 -15.31 -21.24
N LEU A 54 -2.95 -15.99 -20.29
CA LEU A 54 -3.57 -16.38 -19.03
C LEU A 54 -3.47 -15.25 -18.00
N GLY A 55 -2.39 -14.46 -18.05
CA GLY A 55 -2.10 -13.41 -17.09
C GLY A 55 -0.62 -13.31 -16.75
N ALA A 56 -0.33 -12.65 -15.66
CA ALA A 56 1.05 -12.49 -15.16
C ALA A 56 1.15 -12.75 -13.66
N ARG A 57 2.37 -13.11 -13.23
CA ARG A 57 2.84 -12.98 -11.86
C ARG A 57 3.76 -11.77 -11.78
N VAL A 58 3.49 -10.88 -10.84
CA VAL A 58 4.33 -9.72 -10.55
C VAL A 58 4.89 -9.88 -9.14
N ALA A 59 6.18 -9.76 -8.98
CA ALA A 59 6.86 -9.86 -7.69
C ALA A 59 8.02 -8.85 -7.58
N PRO A 60 8.09 -8.07 -6.52
CA PRO A 60 7.09 -7.96 -5.46
C PRO A 60 5.76 -7.37 -5.97
N VAL A 61 4.69 -7.44 -5.21
CA VAL A 61 3.39 -6.82 -5.57
C VAL A 61 3.51 -5.31 -5.67
N SER A 62 4.38 -4.73 -4.84
CA SER A 62 4.79 -3.33 -4.88
C SER A 62 6.28 -3.21 -4.60
N ALA A 63 6.93 -2.19 -5.13
CA ALA A 63 8.38 -2.03 -5.04
C ALA A 63 8.78 -0.63 -4.57
N ALA A 64 9.94 -0.53 -3.90
CA ALA A 64 10.57 0.75 -3.61
C ALA A 64 10.90 1.51 -4.92
N PRO A 65 10.99 2.85 -4.90
CA PRO A 65 11.39 3.62 -6.07
C PRO A 65 12.69 3.09 -6.70
N GLY A 66 12.66 2.79 -7.99
CA GLY A 66 13.78 2.26 -8.75
C GLY A 66 14.09 0.77 -8.53
N ALA A 67 13.43 0.09 -7.60
CA ALA A 67 13.57 -1.36 -7.47
C ALA A 67 12.80 -2.07 -8.58
N PRO A 68 13.32 -3.20 -9.12
CA PRO A 68 12.68 -3.90 -10.22
C PRO A 68 11.48 -4.74 -9.74
N PHE A 69 10.48 -4.81 -10.60
CA PHE A 69 9.44 -5.83 -10.57
C PHE A 69 9.86 -6.97 -11.48
N ARG A 70 9.83 -8.19 -10.99
CA ARG A 70 9.90 -9.39 -11.83
C ARG A 70 8.52 -9.72 -12.35
N VAL A 71 8.33 -9.64 -13.65
CA VAL A 71 7.06 -9.94 -14.33
C VAL A 71 7.22 -11.24 -15.10
N THR A 72 6.34 -12.21 -14.82
CA THR A 72 6.28 -13.47 -15.56
C THR A 72 4.93 -13.56 -16.26
N HIS A 73 4.92 -13.43 -17.56
CA HIS A 73 3.75 -13.60 -18.42
C HIS A 73 3.51 -15.07 -18.73
N LEU A 74 2.23 -15.48 -18.75
CA LEU A 74 1.82 -16.85 -19.07
C LEU A 74 0.94 -16.87 -20.32
N PHE A 75 1.36 -17.65 -21.29
CA PHE A 75 0.66 -17.85 -22.57
C PHE A 75 0.38 -19.33 -22.82
N VAL A 76 -0.68 -19.62 -23.58
CA VAL A 76 -0.97 -20.96 -24.10
C VAL A 76 -1.33 -20.85 -25.57
N PRO A 77 -0.50 -21.42 -26.49
CA PRO A 77 -0.88 -21.58 -27.88
C PRO A 77 -2.08 -22.52 -28.00
N LEU A 78 -3.11 -22.11 -28.73
CA LEU A 78 -4.28 -22.91 -29.02
C LEU A 78 -4.27 -23.45 -30.45
N LYS A 79 -3.46 -22.83 -31.34
CA LYS A 79 -3.20 -23.21 -32.72
C LYS A 79 -1.72 -22.96 -33.02
N PRO A 80 -1.18 -23.47 -34.13
CA PRO A 80 0.15 -23.08 -34.60
C PRO A 80 0.25 -21.56 -34.75
N LEU A 81 1.36 -20.99 -34.30
CA LEU A 81 1.60 -19.55 -34.29
C LEU A 81 2.41 -19.11 -35.51
N PRO A 82 2.20 -17.86 -35.98
CA PRO A 82 2.96 -17.33 -37.10
C PRO A 82 4.42 -17.08 -36.74
N ALA A 83 5.31 -17.22 -37.72
CA ALA A 83 6.75 -17.04 -37.58
C ALA A 83 7.18 -15.57 -37.61
N GLY A 84 8.33 -15.28 -36.98
CA GLY A 84 9.03 -14.01 -37.09
C GLY A 84 8.46 -12.87 -36.26
N TYR A 85 7.62 -13.16 -35.28
CA TYR A 85 7.13 -12.15 -34.33
C TYR A 85 8.05 -12.03 -33.10
N SER A 86 8.26 -10.79 -32.68
CA SER A 86 8.92 -10.41 -31.43
C SER A 86 7.89 -9.97 -30.40
N PHE A 87 8.24 -10.03 -29.13
CA PHE A 87 7.40 -9.58 -28.02
C PHE A 87 7.76 -8.14 -27.65
N PHE A 88 6.75 -7.31 -27.38
CA PHE A 88 6.93 -5.96 -26.88
C PHE A 88 6.20 -5.77 -25.56
N VAL A 89 6.79 -4.94 -24.71
CA VAL A 89 6.19 -4.48 -23.45
C VAL A 89 6.41 -2.98 -23.32
N HIS A 90 5.34 -2.22 -23.48
CA HIS A 90 5.33 -0.79 -23.26
C HIS A 90 4.90 -0.48 -21.84
N VAL A 91 5.67 0.36 -21.14
CA VAL A 91 5.40 0.78 -19.76
C VAL A 91 4.81 2.19 -19.81
N LEU A 92 3.53 2.32 -19.44
CA LEU A 92 2.82 3.60 -19.45
C LEU A 92 2.59 4.06 -18.02
N ASP A 93 2.96 5.31 -17.70
CA ASP A 93 2.55 5.97 -16.47
C ASP A 93 1.02 5.88 -16.33
N ALA A 94 0.54 5.25 -15.26
CA ALA A 94 -0.87 4.97 -15.09
C ALA A 94 -1.73 6.23 -14.88
N ARG A 95 -1.13 7.33 -14.43
CA ARG A 95 -1.81 8.60 -14.21
C ARG A 95 -1.91 9.44 -15.48
N THR A 96 -0.86 9.47 -16.30
CA THR A 96 -0.78 10.35 -17.48
C THR A 96 -1.07 9.61 -18.81
N GLY A 97 -0.97 8.29 -18.82
CA GLY A 97 -1.05 7.47 -20.02
C GLY A 97 0.15 7.61 -20.95
N GLN A 98 1.18 8.37 -20.56
CA GLN A 98 2.39 8.53 -21.36
C GLN A 98 3.29 7.30 -21.25
N MET A 99 3.92 6.91 -22.34
CA MET A 99 4.94 5.86 -22.35
C MET A 99 6.18 6.37 -21.65
N VAL A 100 6.61 5.68 -20.57
CA VAL A 100 7.73 6.06 -19.73
C VAL A 100 8.92 5.11 -19.86
N ALA A 101 8.68 3.92 -20.38
CA ALA A 101 9.73 2.96 -20.73
C ALA A 101 9.25 2.00 -21.81
N ASN A 102 10.20 1.39 -22.50
CA ASN A 102 10.01 0.30 -23.43
C ASN A 102 10.88 -0.86 -22.98
N ASP A 103 10.29 -2.03 -22.78
CA ASP A 103 10.97 -3.25 -22.38
C ASP A 103 10.77 -4.36 -23.43
N ASP A 104 10.89 -3.97 -24.71
CA ASP A 104 10.89 -4.93 -25.80
C ASP A 104 12.10 -5.85 -25.70
N HIS A 105 11.86 -7.15 -25.72
CA HIS A 105 12.92 -8.14 -25.58
C HIS A 105 12.64 -9.38 -26.43
N PRO A 106 13.69 -10.12 -26.84
CA PRO A 106 13.52 -11.36 -27.55
C PRO A 106 12.93 -12.43 -26.63
N LEU A 107 11.97 -13.19 -27.16
CA LEU A 107 11.44 -14.37 -26.46
C LEU A 107 12.55 -15.44 -26.29
N ALA A 108 12.47 -16.20 -25.19
CA ALA A 108 13.39 -17.31 -24.94
C ALA A 108 13.36 -18.40 -26.03
N ALA A 109 12.25 -18.50 -26.76
CA ALA A 109 12.12 -19.34 -27.95
C ALA A 109 11.21 -18.66 -28.98
N PRO A 110 11.47 -18.81 -30.30
CA PRO A 110 10.61 -18.21 -31.31
C PRO A 110 9.15 -18.57 -31.15
N LEU A 111 8.24 -17.60 -31.39
CA LEU A 111 6.80 -17.76 -31.16
C LEU A 111 6.21 -19.00 -31.85
N GLU A 112 6.62 -19.25 -33.10
CA GLU A 112 6.18 -20.37 -33.89
C GLU A 112 6.63 -21.75 -33.36
N SER A 113 7.61 -21.75 -32.46
CA SER A 113 8.12 -23.01 -31.88
C SER A 113 7.32 -23.41 -30.61
N TRP A 114 6.42 -22.58 -30.13
CA TRP A 114 5.69 -22.87 -28.91
C TRP A 114 4.70 -24.02 -29.12
N PRO A 115 4.74 -25.06 -28.25
CA PRO A 115 3.90 -26.24 -28.44
C PRO A 115 2.42 -25.93 -28.15
N VAL A 116 1.55 -26.29 -29.06
CA VAL A 116 0.08 -26.15 -28.88
C VAL A 116 -0.37 -26.88 -27.61
N GLY A 117 -1.19 -26.20 -26.81
CA GLY A 117 -1.75 -26.73 -25.55
C GLY A 117 -0.79 -26.71 -24.35
N LYS A 118 0.46 -26.27 -24.50
CA LYS A 118 1.39 -26.13 -23.38
C LYS A 118 1.59 -24.67 -22.99
N ALA A 119 1.64 -24.42 -21.66
CA ALA A 119 1.93 -23.09 -21.16
C ALA A 119 3.40 -22.72 -21.46
N PHE A 120 3.59 -21.49 -21.91
CA PHE A 120 4.87 -20.83 -22.09
C PHE A 120 4.96 -19.65 -21.10
N GLU A 121 6.10 -19.52 -20.44
CA GLU A 121 6.38 -18.42 -19.52
C GLU A 121 7.46 -17.53 -20.10
N ASP A 122 7.20 -16.22 -20.07
CA ASP A 122 8.16 -15.19 -20.40
C ASP A 122 8.40 -14.34 -19.15
N THR A 123 9.67 -14.15 -18.77
CA THR A 123 10.04 -13.47 -17.52
C THR A 123 11.08 -12.39 -17.78
N HIS A 124 10.82 -11.20 -17.25
CA HIS A 124 11.71 -10.05 -17.34
C HIS A 124 11.59 -9.17 -16.08
N ASP A 125 12.55 -8.27 -15.88
CA ASP A 125 12.58 -7.35 -14.74
C ASP A 125 12.34 -5.91 -15.24
N ILE A 126 11.34 -5.21 -14.68
CA ILE A 126 10.98 -3.83 -15.03
C ILE A 126 11.16 -2.94 -13.80
N ALA A 127 11.96 -1.90 -13.90
CA ALA A 127 12.04 -0.83 -12.90
C ALA A 127 11.22 0.38 -13.37
N LEU A 128 10.42 0.95 -12.45
CA LEU A 128 9.71 2.19 -12.77
C LEU A 128 10.69 3.37 -12.77
N PRO A 129 10.63 4.26 -13.78
CA PRO A 129 11.43 5.47 -13.80
C PRO A 129 11.15 6.37 -12.58
N ALA A 130 12.13 7.20 -12.22
CA ALA A 130 11.98 8.17 -11.15
C ALA A 130 10.76 9.07 -11.39
N GLY A 131 9.95 9.26 -10.34
CA GLY A 131 8.73 10.07 -10.40
C GLY A 131 7.49 9.33 -10.95
N VAL A 132 7.61 8.08 -11.37
CA VAL A 132 6.49 7.24 -11.79
C VAL A 132 6.07 6.36 -10.61
N ALA A 133 4.93 6.68 -10.00
CA ALA A 133 4.40 5.93 -8.85
C ALA A 133 3.74 4.61 -9.27
N SER A 134 3.11 4.57 -10.45
CA SER A 134 2.50 3.36 -10.98
C SER A 134 2.53 3.35 -12.50
N ALA A 135 2.62 2.17 -13.09
CA ALA A 135 2.64 2.02 -14.54
C ALA A 135 1.79 0.84 -15.01
N ARG A 136 1.05 1.05 -16.09
CA ARG A 136 0.32 0.02 -16.80
C ARG A 136 1.20 -0.59 -17.88
N LEU A 137 1.29 -1.91 -17.91
CA LEU A 137 1.94 -2.60 -19.02
C LEU A 137 0.96 -2.76 -20.18
N LEU A 138 1.42 -2.43 -21.38
CA LEU A 138 0.76 -2.79 -22.63
C LEU A 138 1.67 -3.73 -23.39
N LEU A 139 1.15 -4.88 -23.80
CA LEU A 139 1.98 -5.93 -24.39
C LEU A 139 1.37 -6.50 -25.66
N GLY A 140 2.21 -7.15 -26.46
CA GLY A 140 1.79 -7.78 -27.68
C GLY A 140 2.96 -8.32 -28.51
N PHE A 141 2.63 -8.74 -29.70
CA PHE A 141 3.59 -9.31 -30.63
C PHE A 141 3.63 -8.51 -31.92
N PHE A 142 4.82 -8.27 -32.47
CA PHE A 142 5.01 -7.46 -33.67
C PHE A 142 6.01 -8.11 -34.63
N ARG A 143 5.84 -7.79 -35.92
CA ARG A 143 6.74 -8.16 -37.01
C ARG A 143 6.84 -6.98 -38.00
N GLY A 144 7.94 -6.25 -37.97
CA GLY A 144 8.02 -4.96 -38.66
C GLY A 144 6.95 -4.00 -38.12
N ASP A 145 6.13 -3.45 -39.00
CA ASP A 145 5.02 -2.54 -38.62
C ASP A 145 3.72 -3.28 -38.27
N GLU A 146 3.66 -4.58 -38.46
CA GLU A 146 2.48 -5.39 -38.18
C GLU A 146 2.43 -5.82 -36.73
N ARG A 147 1.28 -5.66 -36.08
CA ARG A 147 0.99 -6.24 -34.75
C ARG A 147 0.06 -7.43 -34.86
N LEU A 148 0.34 -8.49 -34.11
CA LEU A 148 -0.58 -9.61 -33.98
C LEU A 148 -1.86 -9.12 -33.28
N PRO A 149 -3.04 -9.21 -33.93
CA PRO A 149 -4.26 -8.64 -33.37
C PRO A 149 -4.63 -9.22 -32.02
N VAL A 150 -5.07 -8.35 -31.10
CA VAL A 150 -5.77 -8.74 -29.87
C VAL A 150 -7.26 -8.91 -30.20
N ASP A 151 -7.79 -10.10 -29.99
CA ASP A 151 -9.12 -10.45 -30.52
C ASP A 151 -10.28 -9.78 -29.76
N GLN A 152 -10.10 -9.49 -28.47
CA GLN A 152 -11.14 -8.87 -27.64
C GLN A 152 -10.96 -7.36 -27.56
N PRO A 153 -11.90 -6.54 -28.06
CA PRO A 153 -11.79 -5.07 -28.03
C PRO A 153 -11.62 -4.48 -26.65
N ARG A 154 -12.20 -5.10 -25.61
CA ARG A 154 -12.09 -4.64 -24.22
C ARG A 154 -10.76 -4.97 -23.54
N ALA A 155 -9.98 -5.86 -24.13
CA ALA A 155 -8.67 -6.26 -23.60
C ALA A 155 -7.51 -5.48 -24.22
N GLN A 156 -7.78 -4.50 -25.08
CA GLN A 156 -6.77 -3.72 -25.77
C GLN A 156 -7.07 -2.21 -25.71
N ASP A 157 -6.05 -1.42 -26.03
CA ASP A 157 -6.07 0.04 -26.02
C ASP A 157 -6.49 0.71 -27.34
N GLY A 158 -7.00 -0.04 -28.31
CA GLY A 158 -7.34 0.43 -29.66
C GLY A 158 -6.19 0.39 -30.66
N GLN A 159 -4.97 0.02 -30.23
CA GLN A 159 -3.77 -0.08 -31.09
C GLN A 159 -3.19 -1.49 -31.16
N ASN A 160 -3.99 -2.52 -30.93
CA ASN A 160 -3.55 -3.91 -30.81
C ASN A 160 -2.45 -4.10 -29.75
N ARG A 161 -2.52 -3.34 -28.66
CA ARG A 161 -1.70 -3.55 -27.47
C ARG A 161 -2.62 -4.06 -26.35
N MET A 162 -2.35 -5.25 -25.85
CA MET A 162 -3.15 -5.83 -24.79
C MET A 162 -2.85 -5.13 -23.46
N VAL A 163 -3.91 -4.80 -22.73
CA VAL A 163 -3.81 -4.24 -21.38
C VAL A 163 -3.35 -5.32 -20.41
N GLY A 164 -2.16 -5.17 -19.89
CA GLY A 164 -1.48 -6.07 -18.96
C GLY A 164 -1.61 -5.64 -17.50
N PRO A 165 -0.73 -6.16 -16.61
CA PRO A 165 -0.75 -5.83 -15.19
C PRO A 165 -0.44 -4.35 -14.92
N LEU A 166 -0.89 -3.87 -13.75
CA LEU A 166 -0.45 -2.63 -13.15
C LEU A 166 0.77 -2.94 -12.28
N LEU A 167 1.83 -2.16 -12.44
CA LEU A 167 2.99 -2.15 -11.54
C LEU A 167 2.82 -0.95 -10.60
N GLU A 168 2.98 -1.16 -9.29
CA GLU A 168 2.78 -0.11 -8.31
C GLU A 168 4.05 0.09 -7.47
N GLY A 169 4.66 1.26 -7.60
CA GLY A 169 5.69 1.72 -6.69
C GLY A 169 5.11 2.11 -5.34
N LEU A 170 5.88 1.97 -4.30
CA LEU A 170 5.51 2.51 -2.99
C LEU A 170 5.82 4.00 -2.94
N PRO A 171 4.95 4.83 -2.35
CA PRO A 171 5.26 6.24 -2.13
C PRO A 171 6.52 6.41 -1.28
N GLU A 172 7.19 7.54 -1.47
CA GLU A 172 8.31 7.96 -0.63
C GLU A 172 8.03 9.35 -0.08
N TYR A 173 8.24 9.52 1.22
CA TYR A 173 8.20 10.82 1.87
C TYR A 173 9.59 11.17 2.41
N ARG A 174 10.10 12.34 2.01
CA ARG A 174 11.37 12.89 2.48
C ARG A 174 11.11 13.75 3.68
N VAL A 175 11.45 13.23 4.87
CA VAL A 175 11.23 13.95 6.12
C VAL A 175 12.42 14.86 6.41
N VAL A 176 12.15 16.16 6.50
CA VAL A 176 13.18 17.19 6.74
C VAL A 176 13.32 17.50 8.23
N ARG A 177 14.47 18.07 8.61
CA ARG A 177 14.71 18.43 10.01
C ARG A 177 13.82 19.57 10.50
N ALA A 178 13.28 19.39 11.70
CA ALA A 178 12.56 20.43 12.45
C ALA A 178 13.56 21.47 12.99
N GLN A 179 13.51 22.70 12.47
CA GLN A 179 14.34 23.82 12.92
C GLN A 179 13.57 25.15 12.78
N PRO A 180 13.05 25.70 13.90
CA PRO A 180 12.97 25.11 15.24
C PRO A 180 12.01 23.92 15.30
N ALA A 181 12.03 23.18 16.40
CA ALA A 181 11.02 22.15 16.67
C ALA A 181 9.64 22.80 16.86
N PRO A 182 8.55 22.18 16.36
CA PRO A 182 7.20 22.69 16.61
C PRO A 182 6.81 22.54 18.08
N VAL A 183 5.95 23.42 18.55
CA VAL A 183 5.27 23.29 19.83
C VAL A 183 4.06 22.39 19.64
N ILE A 184 3.87 21.43 20.51
CA ILE A 184 2.75 20.49 20.39
C ILE A 184 1.57 21.05 21.20
N ASP A 185 0.74 21.86 20.56
CA ASP A 185 -0.41 22.54 21.17
C ASP A 185 -1.73 22.38 20.38
N GLY A 186 -1.67 21.65 19.23
CA GLY A 186 -2.83 21.40 18.35
C GLY A 186 -3.09 22.53 17.36
N VAL A 187 -2.18 23.53 17.26
CA VAL A 187 -2.30 24.65 16.33
C VAL A 187 -1.19 24.58 15.30
N LEU A 188 -1.52 24.33 14.02
CA LEU A 188 -0.54 24.10 12.95
C LEU A 188 0.04 25.44 12.39
N ASP A 189 0.34 26.41 13.23
CA ASP A 189 0.84 27.72 12.83
C ASP A 189 2.37 27.87 12.96
N ASP A 190 3.05 26.88 13.54
CA ASP A 190 4.51 26.87 13.63
C ASP A 190 5.17 26.91 12.27
N ALA A 191 6.14 27.81 12.11
CA ALA A 191 6.92 27.97 10.87
C ALA A 191 7.66 26.66 10.46
N ALA A 192 7.88 25.75 11.40
CA ALA A 192 8.47 24.45 11.13
C ALA A 192 7.63 23.64 10.12
N TRP A 193 6.31 23.63 10.27
CA TRP A 193 5.40 22.89 9.41
C TRP A 193 5.40 23.36 7.96
N ALA A 194 5.69 24.65 7.71
CA ALA A 194 5.81 25.18 6.35
C ALA A 194 6.98 24.57 5.54
N ARG A 195 7.96 23.96 6.20
CA ARG A 195 9.10 23.30 5.56
C ARG A 195 8.81 21.84 5.16
N ALA A 196 7.83 21.24 5.79
CA ALA A 196 7.42 19.87 5.51
C ALA A 196 6.49 19.82 4.30
N ALA A 197 6.78 18.96 3.33
CA ALA A 197 5.91 18.74 2.19
C ALA A 197 4.55 18.19 2.68
N PRO A 198 3.42 18.72 2.22
CA PRO A 198 2.13 18.19 2.60
C PRO A 198 1.86 16.83 1.94
N ILE A 199 1.28 15.91 2.69
CA ILE A 199 0.71 14.65 2.23
C ILE A 199 -0.81 14.81 2.22
N THR A 200 -1.46 14.52 1.11
CA THR A 200 -2.93 14.35 1.10
C THR A 200 -3.22 12.86 1.17
N LEU A 201 -3.99 12.44 2.17
CA LEU A 201 -4.43 11.05 2.28
C LEU A 201 -5.51 10.77 1.21
N VAL A 202 -5.53 9.55 0.74
CA VAL A 202 -6.45 9.06 -0.28
C VAL A 202 -7.17 7.81 0.24
N ASN A 203 -8.25 7.39 -0.41
CA ASN A 203 -8.97 6.18 -0.04
C ASN A 203 -8.01 4.98 0.01
N SER A 204 -8.02 4.28 1.14
CA SER A 204 -7.08 3.20 1.43
C SER A 204 -7.27 1.98 0.52
N MET A 205 -8.47 1.81 -0.06
CA MET A 205 -8.80 0.64 -0.89
C MET A 205 -8.38 0.80 -2.34
N ASP A 206 -8.48 2.00 -2.92
CA ASP A 206 -8.27 2.19 -4.36
C ASP A 206 -7.42 3.39 -4.75
N GLY A 207 -7.02 4.23 -3.77
CA GLY A 207 -6.23 5.43 -4.01
C GLY A 207 -7.02 6.60 -4.62
N SER A 208 -8.35 6.52 -4.68
CA SER A 208 -9.20 7.63 -5.10
C SER A 208 -9.22 8.75 -4.04
N PRO A 209 -9.60 9.98 -4.38
CA PRO A 209 -9.82 11.01 -3.36
C PRO A 209 -10.82 10.57 -2.31
N GLY A 210 -10.56 10.87 -1.03
CA GLY A 210 -11.54 10.69 0.05
C GLY A 210 -12.72 11.66 -0.07
N HIS A 211 -13.79 11.38 0.66
CA HIS A 211 -14.96 12.27 0.74
C HIS A 211 -14.62 13.58 1.47
N VAL A 212 -13.74 13.50 2.46
CA VAL A 212 -13.19 14.64 3.19
C VAL A 212 -11.68 14.69 3.02
N ARG A 213 -11.14 15.90 3.06
CA ARG A 213 -9.69 16.06 2.88
C ARG A 213 -8.98 15.89 4.21
N THR A 214 -7.92 15.08 4.20
CA THR A 214 -6.95 15.00 5.29
C THR A 214 -5.57 15.29 4.75
N THR A 215 -4.89 16.26 5.36
CA THR A 215 -3.51 16.62 5.03
C THR A 215 -2.60 16.32 6.23
N ALA A 216 -1.49 15.66 5.99
CA ALA A 216 -0.48 15.39 7.02
C ALA A 216 0.87 15.96 6.66
N ARG A 217 1.74 16.17 7.67
CA ARG A 217 3.14 16.56 7.51
C ARG A 217 3.99 15.86 8.55
N LEU A 218 5.26 15.59 8.20
CA LEU A 218 6.23 15.03 9.13
C LEU A 218 7.50 15.87 9.15
N LEU A 219 8.09 15.95 10.34
CA LEU A 219 9.41 16.55 10.61
C LEU A 219 10.16 15.64 11.58
N TRP A 220 11.46 15.82 11.69
CA TRP A 220 12.27 15.09 12.66
C TRP A 220 13.39 15.91 13.26
N ASP A 221 13.84 15.52 14.44
CA ASP A 221 15.10 15.97 15.04
C ASP A 221 15.86 14.78 15.65
N ASP A 222 16.91 15.04 16.40
CA ASP A 222 17.74 13.95 16.97
C ASP A 222 17.01 13.10 18.02
N ARG A 223 15.84 13.53 18.48
CA ARG A 223 15.08 12.86 19.55
C ARG A 223 13.67 12.43 19.13
N PHE A 224 13.05 13.16 18.21
CA PHE A 224 11.63 13.03 17.95
C PHE A 224 11.30 12.97 16.46
N LEU A 225 10.31 12.17 16.14
CA LEU A 225 9.51 12.29 14.93
C LEU A 225 8.27 13.14 15.27
N TYR A 226 8.00 14.16 14.46
CA TYR A 226 6.83 15.03 14.59
C TYR A 226 5.87 14.73 13.46
N VAL A 227 4.59 14.62 13.79
CA VAL A 227 3.52 14.35 12.81
C VAL A 227 2.39 15.33 13.06
N SER A 228 1.85 15.90 11.99
CA SER A 228 0.64 16.71 12.07
C SER A 228 -0.41 16.23 11.10
N PHE A 229 -1.67 16.38 11.48
CA PHE A 229 -2.82 16.15 10.63
C PHE A 229 -3.75 17.38 10.68
N ASP A 230 -4.28 17.76 9.51
CA ASP A 230 -5.33 18.76 9.32
C ASP A 230 -6.49 18.05 8.62
N CYS A 231 -7.55 17.77 9.36
CA CYS A 231 -8.66 16.91 8.98
C CYS A 231 -9.91 17.74 8.76
N GLU A 232 -10.43 17.79 7.53
CA GLU A 232 -11.80 18.26 7.29
C GLU A 232 -12.79 17.22 7.80
N ASP A 233 -13.82 17.66 8.52
CA ASP A 233 -14.81 16.81 9.13
C ASP A 233 -16.07 17.62 9.50
N PRO A 234 -17.24 17.32 8.96
CA PRO A 234 -18.46 18.05 9.24
C PRO A 234 -19.20 17.65 10.53
N ASP A 235 -18.80 16.53 11.18
CA ASP A 235 -19.44 16.00 12.43
C ASP A 235 -18.36 15.32 13.28
N VAL A 236 -17.49 16.12 13.91
CA VAL A 236 -16.36 15.63 14.70
C VAL A 236 -16.85 14.96 15.98
N TRP A 237 -16.51 13.69 16.15
CA TRP A 237 -16.92 12.95 17.34
C TRP A 237 -15.87 11.96 17.86
N SER A 238 -15.95 11.61 19.13
CA SER A 238 -15.17 10.56 19.79
C SER A 238 -15.81 10.25 21.13
N ASP A 239 -16.16 8.99 21.34
CA ASP A 239 -16.79 8.55 22.60
C ASP A 239 -15.77 7.94 23.58
N TYR A 240 -14.62 7.51 23.10
CA TYR A 240 -13.54 6.98 23.92
C TYR A 240 -12.82 8.08 24.70
N THR A 241 -12.51 7.79 25.97
CA THR A 241 -11.97 8.78 26.91
C THR A 241 -10.72 8.34 27.65
N LYS A 242 -10.30 7.09 27.48
CA LYS A 242 -9.16 6.53 28.22
C LYS A 242 -8.06 6.16 27.25
N ARG A 243 -6.81 6.35 27.69
CA ARG A 243 -5.67 5.81 26.99
C ARG A 243 -5.88 4.32 26.69
N ASP A 244 -5.49 3.90 25.51
CA ASP A 244 -5.57 2.54 24.98
C ASP A 244 -7.00 2.00 24.80
N ASP A 245 -8.02 2.87 24.87
CA ASP A 245 -9.34 2.55 24.34
C ASP A 245 -9.20 2.23 22.83
N PRO A 246 -10.03 1.35 22.24
CA PRO A 246 -9.87 0.87 20.88
C PRO A 246 -10.29 1.92 19.83
N LEU A 247 -9.44 2.95 19.64
CA LEU A 247 -9.71 4.09 18.76
C LEU A 247 -9.96 3.68 17.31
N TYR A 248 -9.37 2.56 16.86
CA TYR A 248 -9.62 1.94 15.54
C TYR A 248 -11.08 1.54 15.26
N GLN A 249 -12.00 1.76 16.21
CA GLN A 249 -13.45 1.56 16.04
C GLN A 249 -14.21 2.85 15.81
N GLU A 250 -13.56 4.00 15.96
CA GLU A 250 -14.14 5.35 15.85
C GLU A 250 -13.29 6.22 14.93
N GLU A 251 -13.45 7.54 15.06
CA GLU A 251 -12.60 8.49 14.35
C GLU A 251 -11.22 8.58 14.98
N ALA A 252 -10.23 8.41 14.18
CA ALA A 252 -8.83 8.55 14.58
C ALA A 252 -7.93 8.91 13.41
N VAL A 253 -6.80 9.53 13.72
CA VAL A 253 -5.63 9.57 12.84
C VAL A 253 -4.56 8.66 13.40
N GLU A 254 -3.82 8.00 12.49
CA GLU A 254 -2.90 6.95 12.88
C GLU A 254 -1.57 7.07 12.14
N ILE A 255 -0.49 6.66 12.80
CA ILE A 255 0.78 6.38 12.16
C ILE A 255 1.28 4.98 12.55
N PHE A 256 1.58 4.19 11.54
CA PHE A 256 2.23 2.90 11.68
C PHE A 256 3.68 3.00 11.24
N ILE A 257 4.62 2.47 12.02
CA ILE A 257 6.07 2.58 11.77
C ILE A 257 6.72 1.21 11.91
N ASP A 258 7.35 0.75 10.84
CA ASP A 258 8.27 -0.39 10.75
C ASP A 258 9.66 0.21 10.45
N ALA A 259 10.45 0.47 11.52
CA ALA A 259 11.63 1.30 11.43
C ALA A 259 12.83 0.59 10.78
N ASP A 260 12.95 -0.72 10.87
CA ASP A 260 14.00 -1.50 10.20
C ASP A 260 13.57 -2.04 8.83
N GLY A 261 12.29 -1.90 8.49
CA GLY A 261 11.73 -2.29 7.20
C GLY A 261 11.67 -3.79 6.99
N ASP A 262 11.64 -4.59 8.07
CA ASP A 262 11.66 -6.05 8.00
C ASP A 262 10.29 -6.65 7.58
N GLY A 263 9.23 -5.83 7.57
CA GLY A 263 7.87 -6.23 7.23
C GLY A 263 7.22 -7.13 8.29
N ARG A 264 7.68 -7.06 9.53
CA ARG A 264 7.23 -7.90 10.64
C ARG A 264 6.95 -7.12 11.90
N THR A 265 7.97 -6.44 12.43
CA THR A 265 7.89 -5.69 13.69
C THR A 265 7.51 -4.25 13.42
N TYR A 266 6.51 -3.73 14.12
CA TYR A 266 6.07 -2.35 13.92
C TYR A 266 5.37 -1.80 15.15
N ASN A 267 5.23 -0.48 15.16
CA ASN A 267 4.47 0.29 16.13
C ASN A 267 3.24 0.90 15.47
N GLU A 268 2.17 0.99 16.23
CA GLU A 268 0.91 1.63 15.89
C GLU A 268 0.63 2.71 16.93
N ILE A 269 0.30 3.93 16.49
CA ILE A 269 0.01 5.07 17.35
C ILE A 269 -1.20 5.78 16.75
N GLU A 270 -2.28 5.89 17.53
CA GLU A 270 -3.53 6.50 17.12
C GLU A 270 -3.91 7.66 18.04
N VAL A 271 -4.55 8.69 17.50
CA VAL A 271 -5.06 9.82 18.27
C VAL A 271 -6.48 10.15 17.80
N SER A 272 -7.41 10.19 18.76
CA SER A 272 -8.80 10.58 18.50
C SER A 272 -9.00 12.10 18.51
N PRO A 273 -10.12 12.62 17.97
CA PRO A 273 -10.49 14.03 18.11
C PRO A 273 -10.60 14.52 19.56
N ALA A 274 -10.88 13.62 20.52
CA ALA A 274 -10.88 13.94 21.96
C ALA A 274 -9.46 13.95 22.59
N ASN A 275 -8.40 13.86 21.78
CA ASN A 275 -7.01 13.75 22.23
C ASN A 275 -6.75 12.53 23.14
N VAL A 276 -7.43 11.43 22.87
CA VAL A 276 -7.12 10.13 23.47
C VAL A 276 -6.04 9.47 22.63
N LEU A 277 -5.06 8.88 23.30
CA LEU A 277 -3.94 8.18 22.67
C LEU A 277 -4.13 6.67 22.86
N PHE A 278 -4.03 5.93 21.76
CA PHE A 278 -3.81 4.50 21.73
C PHE A 278 -2.44 4.23 21.14
N ASP A 279 -1.66 3.32 21.73
CA ASP A 279 -0.42 2.86 21.13
C ASP A 279 -0.15 1.38 21.41
N ALA A 280 0.44 0.72 20.43
CA ALA A 280 0.73 -0.71 20.51
C ALA A 280 2.04 -1.07 19.79
N TYR A 281 2.71 -2.10 20.29
CA TYR A 281 3.81 -2.77 19.62
C TYR A 281 3.35 -4.12 19.07
N PHE A 282 3.77 -4.44 17.85
CA PHE A 282 3.51 -5.72 17.21
C PHE A 282 4.81 -6.41 16.82
N PRO A 283 5.10 -7.62 17.35
CA PRO A 283 6.26 -8.42 16.96
C PRO A 283 6.06 -9.13 15.59
N GLU A 284 4.83 -9.24 15.13
CA GLU A 284 4.46 -9.81 13.83
C GLU A 284 3.11 -9.24 13.41
N ARG A 285 2.86 -9.13 12.07
CA ARG A 285 1.59 -8.62 11.53
C ARG A 285 0.39 -9.24 12.25
N ARG A 286 -0.42 -8.40 12.92
CA ARG A 286 -1.64 -8.75 13.67
C ARG A 286 -1.48 -9.83 14.75
N LYS A 287 -0.26 -10.07 15.23
CA LYS A 287 -0.01 -11.07 16.28
C LYS A 287 0.82 -10.48 17.41
N GLY A 288 0.47 -10.90 18.63
CA GLY A 288 1.23 -10.50 19.81
C GLY A 288 1.15 -9.02 20.12
N MET A 289 0.01 -8.36 19.81
CA MET A 289 -0.22 -6.96 20.17
C MET A 289 0.08 -6.73 21.64
N ASP A 290 1.03 -5.85 21.92
CA ASP A 290 1.46 -5.48 23.26
C ASP A 290 1.00 -4.05 23.58
N LEU A 291 -0.07 -3.93 24.35
CA LEU A 291 -0.60 -2.68 24.88
C LEU A 291 0.14 -2.18 26.13
N SER A 292 1.08 -2.95 26.66
CA SER A 292 1.94 -2.47 27.76
C SER A 292 3.12 -1.63 27.26
N TRP A 293 3.36 -1.64 25.96
CA TRP A 293 4.31 -0.73 25.32
C TRP A 293 3.76 0.69 25.33
N ASP A 294 4.62 1.66 25.68
CA ASP A 294 4.27 3.08 25.72
C ASP A 294 5.23 3.85 24.80
N SER A 295 4.68 4.45 23.77
CA SER A 295 5.41 5.28 22.80
C SER A 295 6.06 6.50 23.46
N GLY A 296 5.53 6.96 24.59
CA GLY A 296 5.88 8.25 25.19
C GLY A 296 5.51 9.45 24.33
N ALA A 297 4.60 9.27 23.37
CA ALA A 297 4.16 10.34 22.49
C ALA A 297 3.45 11.44 23.27
N LEU A 298 3.75 12.69 22.93
CA LEU A 298 2.98 13.84 23.34
C LEU A 298 2.07 14.23 22.18
N THR A 299 0.78 14.40 22.45
CA THR A 299 -0.25 14.75 21.48
C THR A 299 -1.01 15.98 21.89
N ALA A 300 -1.49 16.74 20.92
CA ALA A 300 -2.42 17.83 21.11
C ALA A 300 -3.42 17.88 19.96
N VAL A 301 -4.67 18.17 20.29
CA VAL A 301 -5.77 18.24 19.32
C VAL A 301 -6.54 19.55 19.51
N THR A 302 -6.90 20.16 18.38
CA THR A 302 -7.82 21.30 18.35
C THR A 302 -8.99 20.97 17.44
N VAL A 303 -10.21 20.93 17.98
CA VAL A 303 -11.44 20.82 17.21
C VAL A 303 -11.87 22.18 16.70
N GLN A 304 -12.19 22.27 15.42
CA GLN A 304 -12.71 23.46 14.75
C GLN A 304 -14.23 23.31 14.59
N GLY A 305 -14.94 23.36 15.68
CA GLY A 305 -16.36 23.08 15.83
C GLY A 305 -16.69 22.64 17.24
N THR A 306 -17.64 21.73 17.39
CA THR A 306 -18.10 21.23 18.68
C THR A 306 -18.06 19.71 18.75
N LEU A 307 -17.08 19.18 19.49
CA LEU A 307 -16.93 17.73 19.64
C LEU A 307 -18.24 17.09 20.17
N ASN A 308 -18.69 16.03 19.51
CA ASN A 308 -19.85 15.21 19.88
C ASN A 308 -21.23 15.96 19.79
N ASP A 309 -21.33 17.04 19.03
CA ASP A 309 -22.59 17.74 18.79
C ASP A 309 -23.01 17.64 17.30
N ALA A 310 -23.86 16.70 16.96
CA ALA A 310 -24.38 16.52 15.60
C ALA A 310 -25.42 17.57 15.18
N SER A 311 -25.67 18.62 15.99
CA SER A 311 -26.65 19.68 15.69
C SER A 311 -26.06 20.86 14.94
N ASP A 312 -24.72 20.99 14.90
CA ASP A 312 -24.00 21.99 14.12
C ASP A 312 -23.21 21.33 12.96
N VAL A 313 -22.38 22.10 12.28
CA VAL A 313 -21.52 21.62 11.22
C VAL A 313 -20.10 22.08 11.51
N ASP A 314 -19.25 21.12 11.76
CA ASP A 314 -17.85 21.36 12.07
C ASP A 314 -17.02 21.69 10.81
N GLN A 315 -15.84 22.24 11.03
CA GLN A 315 -14.82 22.38 9.98
C GLN A 315 -13.83 21.20 10.00
N GLY A 316 -13.66 20.59 11.19
CA GLY A 316 -12.78 19.46 11.39
C GLY A 316 -11.93 19.57 12.64
N PHE A 317 -10.80 18.87 12.63
CA PHE A 317 -9.86 18.88 13.75
C PHE A 317 -8.41 18.82 13.28
N ARG A 318 -7.51 19.29 14.13
CA ARG A 318 -6.06 19.26 13.92
C ARG A 318 -5.39 18.46 15.01
N VAL A 319 -4.39 17.69 14.62
CA VAL A 319 -3.60 16.88 15.54
C VAL A 319 -2.13 17.19 15.35
N GLU A 320 -1.42 17.30 16.45
CA GLU A 320 0.04 17.28 16.49
C GLU A 320 0.51 16.15 17.39
N MET A 321 1.55 15.47 16.96
CA MET A 321 2.21 14.40 17.71
C MET A 321 3.73 14.64 17.74
N ARG A 322 4.34 14.39 18.89
CA ARG A 322 5.80 14.30 19.06
C ARG A 322 6.12 12.93 19.61
N ILE A 323 6.75 12.09 18.80
CA ILE A 323 7.02 10.68 19.08
C ILE A 323 8.50 10.48 19.37
N PRO A 324 8.90 10.03 20.59
CA PRO A 324 10.29 9.71 20.91
C PRO A 324 10.82 8.57 20.04
N ILE A 325 11.91 8.84 19.30
CA ILE A 325 12.52 7.88 18.36
C ILE A 325 13.10 6.67 19.11
N ASP A 326 13.67 6.89 20.28
CA ASP A 326 14.28 5.84 21.10
C ASP A 326 13.28 4.88 21.77
N ARG A 327 11.99 5.17 21.63
CA ARG A 327 10.91 4.28 22.10
C ARG A 327 10.39 3.35 21.01
N LEU A 328 10.60 3.70 19.75
CA LEU A 328 10.14 2.88 18.64
C LEU A 328 10.91 1.55 18.55
N ALA A 329 10.22 0.51 18.09
CA ALA A 329 10.82 -0.81 17.93
C ALA A 329 11.83 -0.84 16.78
N ALA A 330 12.91 -1.59 16.98
CA ALA A 330 13.87 -1.96 15.94
C ALA A 330 14.50 -0.79 15.15
N VAL A 331 14.59 0.40 15.76
CA VAL A 331 15.20 1.57 15.11
C VAL A 331 16.68 1.31 14.82
N PRO A 332 17.13 1.37 13.55
CA PRO A 332 18.52 1.03 13.20
C PRO A 332 19.56 1.99 13.77
N HIS A 333 19.21 3.29 13.84
CA HIS A 333 20.08 4.34 14.39
C HIS A 333 19.25 5.33 15.23
N VAL A 334 19.75 5.62 16.42
CA VAL A 334 19.21 6.67 17.31
C VAL A 334 20.35 7.64 17.64
N PRO A 335 20.28 8.89 17.15
CA PRO A 335 19.31 9.45 16.22
C PRO A 335 19.42 8.84 14.82
N PRO A 336 18.35 8.97 14.00
CA PRO A 336 18.41 8.64 12.58
C PRO A 336 19.49 9.45 11.86
N ARG A 337 20.03 8.88 10.80
CA ARG A 337 21.05 9.52 9.96
C ARG A 337 20.44 9.99 8.65
N PRO A 338 20.93 11.07 8.05
CA PRO A 338 20.55 11.40 6.68
C PRO A 338 20.75 10.20 5.74
N GLY A 339 19.70 9.85 5.02
CA GLY A 339 19.66 8.68 4.13
C GLY A 339 19.07 7.40 4.77
N ASP A 340 18.85 7.36 6.08
CA ASP A 340 18.10 6.26 6.71
C ASP A 340 16.70 6.17 6.12
N ARG A 341 16.20 4.95 6.03
CA ARG A 341 14.92 4.65 5.41
C ARG A 341 14.11 3.73 6.32
N TRP A 342 12.91 4.16 6.68
CA TRP A 342 11.95 3.36 7.43
C TRP A 342 10.75 3.04 6.54
N ARG A 343 9.94 2.10 6.97
CA ARG A 343 8.61 1.86 6.40
C ARG A 343 7.57 2.49 7.31
N PHE A 344 6.58 3.13 6.72
CA PHE A 344 5.51 3.76 7.48
C PHE A 344 4.24 3.89 6.65
N ASN A 345 3.12 4.11 7.32
CA ASN A 345 1.94 4.62 6.69
C ASN A 345 1.21 5.58 7.63
N LEU A 346 0.42 6.47 7.05
CA LEU A 346 -0.48 7.37 7.78
C LEU A 346 -1.89 7.00 7.41
N TYR A 347 -2.77 7.01 8.38
CA TYR A 347 -4.17 6.67 8.19
C TYR A 347 -5.09 7.68 8.84
N ARG A 348 -6.34 7.71 8.37
CA ARG A 348 -7.48 8.27 9.06
C ARG A 348 -8.64 7.30 8.93
N LEU A 349 -9.31 7.08 10.04
CA LEU A 349 -10.65 6.54 10.09
C LEU A 349 -11.64 7.70 10.16
N GLU A 350 -12.50 7.79 9.17
CA GLU A 350 -13.58 8.77 9.05
C GLU A 350 -14.92 8.05 9.18
N MET A 351 -15.81 8.55 10.02
CA MET A 351 -17.08 7.89 10.33
C MET A 351 -18.27 8.74 9.89
N HIS A 352 -18.54 8.79 8.58
CA HIS A 352 -19.63 9.58 8.01
C HIS A 352 -20.98 9.38 8.72
N GLY A 353 -21.41 10.42 9.42
CA GLY A 353 -22.63 10.41 10.23
C GLY A 353 -22.62 9.28 11.25
N ARG A 354 -21.47 8.92 11.81
CA ARG A 354 -21.24 7.89 12.84
C ARG A 354 -21.69 6.47 12.42
N LYS A 355 -21.65 6.15 11.13
CA LYS A 355 -22.20 4.88 10.61
C LYS A 355 -21.38 4.22 9.52
N THR A 356 -20.73 5.01 8.69
CA THR A 356 -20.02 4.48 7.53
C THR A 356 -18.55 4.82 7.67
N VAL A 357 -17.72 3.80 7.79
CA VAL A 357 -16.26 3.98 7.89
C VAL A 357 -15.67 4.20 6.51
N GLU A 358 -14.91 5.28 6.36
CA GLU A 358 -13.97 5.48 5.27
C GLU A 358 -12.54 5.42 5.83
N GLY A 359 -11.72 4.53 5.31
CA GLY A 359 -10.30 4.50 5.62
C GLY A 359 -9.52 5.32 4.61
N LEU A 360 -8.75 6.31 5.06
CA LEU A 360 -7.82 7.06 4.24
C LEU A 360 -6.39 6.65 4.57
N ALA A 361 -5.49 6.68 3.59
CA ALA A 361 -4.09 6.30 3.74
C ALA A 361 -3.16 7.19 2.91
N PHE A 362 -1.90 7.31 3.32
CA PHE A 362 -0.84 7.89 2.48
C PHE A 362 -0.48 6.92 1.34
N SER A 363 -0.21 5.68 1.68
CA SER A 363 0.01 4.60 0.71
C SER A 363 -1.22 3.71 0.64
N PRO A 364 -1.95 3.67 -0.49
CA PRO A 364 -3.12 2.83 -0.63
C PRO A 364 -2.78 1.35 -0.43
N LEU A 365 -3.65 0.64 0.26
CA LEU A 365 -3.44 -0.75 0.66
C LEU A 365 -3.99 -1.74 -0.37
N HIS A 366 -5.07 -1.36 -1.07
CA HIS A 366 -5.85 -2.21 -1.98
C HIS A 366 -6.43 -3.47 -1.29
N GLU A 367 -6.45 -3.45 0.03
CA GLU A 367 -7.09 -4.45 0.89
C GLU A 367 -7.63 -3.76 2.15
N GLY A 368 -8.63 -4.36 2.81
CA GLY A 368 -9.26 -3.81 4.00
C GLY A 368 -8.46 -4.07 5.30
N ASP A 369 -7.13 -3.94 5.25
CA ASP A 369 -6.27 -4.22 6.39
C ASP A 369 -5.14 -3.18 6.53
N PHE A 370 -5.25 -2.27 7.48
CA PHE A 370 -4.24 -1.25 7.77
C PHE A 370 -2.87 -1.83 8.14
N HIS A 371 -2.81 -3.08 8.59
CA HIS A 371 -1.56 -3.78 8.87
C HIS A 371 -0.91 -4.42 7.63
N ALA A 372 -1.23 -3.96 6.43
CA ALA A 372 -0.60 -4.40 5.19
C ALA A 372 0.83 -3.84 5.04
N LEU A 373 1.78 -4.34 5.84
CA LEU A 373 3.16 -3.83 5.91
C LEU A 373 3.88 -3.79 4.56
N ASN A 374 3.53 -4.72 3.65
CA ASN A 374 4.05 -4.75 2.29
C ASN A 374 3.62 -3.53 1.44
N ARG A 375 2.60 -2.79 1.90
CA ARG A 375 2.08 -1.57 1.26
C ARG A 375 2.56 -0.29 1.93
N PHE A 376 3.32 -0.35 3.02
CA PHE A 376 3.85 0.82 3.70
C PHE A 376 4.77 1.62 2.77
N ALA A 377 4.64 2.93 2.82
CA ALA A 377 5.51 3.89 2.14
C ALA A 377 6.93 3.88 2.70
N TRP A 378 7.83 4.60 2.03
CA TRP A 378 9.18 4.86 2.53
C TRP A 378 9.25 6.23 3.18
N LEU A 379 9.74 6.29 4.42
CA LEU A 379 10.17 7.50 5.12
C LEU A 379 11.68 7.62 4.96
N VAL A 380 12.14 8.68 4.30
CA VAL A 380 13.58 8.93 4.06
C VAL A 380 14.01 10.15 4.84
N PHE A 381 14.98 9.99 5.73
CA PHE A 381 15.48 11.07 6.57
C PHE A 381 16.44 11.98 5.80
N GLU A 382 16.12 13.28 5.71
CA GLU A 382 16.98 14.29 5.10
C GLU A 382 17.79 15.06 6.16
N GLY A 383 18.98 15.50 5.77
CA GLY A 383 19.91 16.25 6.64
C GLY A 383 19.54 17.72 6.84
#